data_81ed2bd0b950a422c0b6965b9dc43aba
#
_entry.id   81ed2bd0b950a422c0b6965b9dc43aba
#
_cell.length_a   1.000
_cell.length_b   1.000
_cell.length_c   1.000
_cell.angle_alpha   90.00
_cell.angle_beta   90.00
_cell.angle_gamma   90.00
#
_symmetry.space_group_name_H-M   'P 1'
#
loop_
_entity.id
_entity.type
_entity.pdbx_description
1 polymer ?
#
loop_
_entity_poly.entity_id
_entity_poly.type
_entity_poly.pdbx_seq_one_letter_code
_entity_poly.pdbx_strand_id
1 'polypeptide(L)'
;MSNYIIDISYHNGKVDLSKAKESISGLVARCSYGWSSGNIDKQWDNNAKQANELGIPLFAYHFCYARNEYEAKREALLALQACRNYQVCVIYYDIEYSDYQGSLSNEMYYKIAKAFCDVIERAGYSAGIYANQDWFKKKLTNSGFSAWTLWIANYGLNNGYNNWDNKIQYNPFGNVLLHQFTSNAKKGVLKDIKGIDSKFLDCSYDHGLISTFYKVKNKASSLNVGDSVRVKTGSKWYDGQSIANFVFNNQYEVIQIKGDRVVIGVNGKVTGAISLDNLY
;
A
#
# COMPACT_ATOMS: atom_id res chain seq x y z
N MET A 1 6.98 -19.95 -5.18
CA MET A 1 7.20 -18.50 -5.27
C MET A 1 7.73 -18.05 -3.91
N SER A 2 8.62 -17.08 -3.90
CA SER A 2 9.11 -16.45 -2.68
C SER A 2 7.96 -15.78 -1.93
N ASN A 3 8.01 -15.73 -0.59
CA ASN A 3 7.09 -14.91 0.23
C ASN A 3 7.79 -13.64 0.73
N TYR A 4 8.88 -13.25 0.06
CA TYR A 4 9.67 -12.09 0.45
C TYR A 4 9.20 -10.84 -0.25
N ILE A 5 8.90 -9.81 0.52
CA ILE A 5 8.63 -8.45 0.07
C ILE A 5 9.80 -7.59 0.52
N ILE A 6 10.45 -6.91 -0.42
CA ILE A 6 11.50 -5.95 -0.09
C ILE A 6 10.89 -4.58 0.12
N ASP A 7 11.55 -3.75 0.93
CA ASP A 7 11.21 -2.35 0.99
C ASP A 7 12.41 -1.47 0.65
N ILE A 8 12.14 -0.42 -0.12
CA ILE A 8 13.16 0.45 -0.71
C ILE A 8 12.75 1.92 -0.70
N SER A 9 13.75 2.78 -0.77
CA SER A 9 13.62 4.22 -0.92
C SER A 9 14.77 4.77 -1.75
N TYR A 10 14.90 6.09 -1.85
CA TYR A 10 16.05 6.70 -2.52
C TYR A 10 17.41 6.30 -1.90
N HIS A 11 17.43 5.84 -0.65
CA HIS A 11 18.65 5.36 0.01
C HIS A 11 19.23 4.09 -0.63
N ASN A 12 18.41 3.32 -1.34
CA ASN A 12 18.87 2.15 -2.08
C ASN A 12 19.42 2.49 -3.47
N GLY A 13 19.41 3.79 -3.84
CA GLY A 13 19.82 4.24 -5.17
C GLY A 13 18.83 3.83 -6.26
N LYS A 14 19.29 3.85 -7.49
CA LYS A 14 18.48 3.39 -8.62
C LYS A 14 18.48 1.87 -8.67
N VAL A 15 17.30 1.27 -8.63
CA VAL A 15 17.12 -0.18 -8.70
C VAL A 15 16.65 -0.62 -10.10
N ASP A 16 16.94 -1.87 -10.45
CA ASP A 16 16.45 -2.55 -11.64
C ASP A 16 15.59 -3.74 -11.20
N LEU A 17 14.28 -3.52 -11.09
CA LEU A 17 13.34 -4.54 -10.64
C LEU A 17 13.16 -5.66 -11.66
N SER A 18 13.48 -5.47 -12.93
CA SER A 18 13.43 -6.53 -13.93
C SER A 18 14.37 -7.70 -13.60
N LYS A 19 15.49 -7.41 -12.93
CA LYS A 19 16.46 -8.40 -12.46
C LYS A 19 16.13 -8.96 -11.08
N ALA A 20 15.36 -8.23 -10.27
CA ALA A 20 15.01 -8.62 -8.90
C ALA A 20 13.74 -9.46 -8.81
N LYS A 21 12.82 -9.34 -9.77
CA LYS A 21 11.43 -9.82 -9.68
C LYS A 21 11.28 -11.32 -9.39
N GLU A 22 12.19 -12.15 -9.86
CA GLU A 22 12.13 -13.60 -9.61
C GLU A 22 12.49 -13.97 -8.16
N SER A 23 13.14 -13.05 -7.42
CA SER A 23 13.56 -13.25 -6.04
C SER A 23 12.55 -12.75 -5.01
N ILE A 24 11.57 -11.94 -5.42
CA ILE A 24 10.62 -11.25 -4.56
C ILE A 24 9.18 -11.53 -4.96
N SER A 25 8.25 -11.43 -4.02
CA SER A 25 6.81 -11.55 -4.27
C SER A 25 6.11 -10.19 -4.35
N GLY A 26 6.74 -9.13 -3.86
CA GLY A 26 6.18 -7.78 -3.85
C GLY A 26 7.22 -6.73 -3.46
N LEU A 27 6.80 -5.49 -3.55
CA LEU A 27 7.60 -4.30 -3.25
C LEU A 27 6.83 -3.36 -2.34
N VAL A 28 7.44 -2.91 -1.25
CA VAL A 28 7.06 -1.69 -0.53
C VAL A 28 8.04 -0.60 -0.92
N ALA A 29 7.57 0.56 -1.37
CA ALA A 29 8.46 1.65 -1.76
C ALA A 29 8.05 2.96 -1.06
N ARG A 30 9.05 3.74 -0.60
CA ARG A 30 8.76 5.06 -0.04
C ARG A 30 8.20 5.97 -1.10
N CYS A 31 6.97 6.44 -0.91
CA CYS A 31 6.37 7.41 -1.82
C CYS A 31 6.74 8.86 -1.45
N SER A 32 6.78 9.16 -0.14
CA SER A 32 7.03 10.52 0.36
C SER A 32 7.39 10.53 1.85
N TYR A 33 7.68 11.71 2.38
CA TYR A 33 7.97 11.94 3.80
C TYR A 33 7.60 13.36 4.20
N GLY A 34 7.17 13.57 5.46
CA GLY A 34 6.74 14.88 5.94
C GLY A 34 5.67 15.52 5.05
N TRP A 35 5.42 16.82 5.20
CA TRP A 35 4.28 17.50 4.55
C TRP A 35 4.65 18.53 3.47
N SER A 36 5.93 18.74 3.17
CA SER A 36 6.37 19.66 2.12
C SER A 36 6.18 19.08 0.72
N SER A 37 5.69 19.87 -0.23
CA SER A 37 5.44 19.43 -1.60
C SER A 37 6.67 18.86 -2.33
N GLY A 38 7.88 19.24 -1.93
CA GLY A 38 9.14 18.69 -2.46
C GLY A 38 9.57 17.35 -1.86
N ASN A 39 8.83 16.80 -0.92
CA ASN A 39 9.20 15.60 -0.17
C ASN A 39 8.66 14.29 -0.79
N ILE A 40 8.39 14.26 -2.08
CA ILE A 40 8.22 12.99 -2.81
C ILE A 40 9.59 12.31 -2.90
N ASP A 41 9.63 11.01 -2.64
CA ASP A 41 10.90 10.25 -2.71
C ASP A 41 11.46 10.29 -4.14
N LYS A 42 12.75 10.59 -4.26
CA LYS A 42 13.43 10.81 -5.57
C LYS A 42 13.44 9.57 -6.47
N GLN A 43 13.27 8.37 -5.90
CA GLN A 43 13.20 7.11 -6.64
C GLN A 43 11.77 6.57 -6.75
N TRP A 44 10.78 7.25 -6.17
CA TRP A 44 9.40 6.76 -6.17
C TRP A 44 8.88 6.44 -7.58
N ASP A 45 8.97 7.41 -8.50
CA ASP A 45 8.45 7.22 -9.85
C ASP A 45 9.16 6.08 -10.59
N ASN A 46 10.49 5.96 -10.43
CA ASN A 46 11.25 4.86 -11.01
C ASN A 46 10.81 3.50 -10.45
N ASN A 47 10.64 3.41 -9.14
CA ASN A 47 10.27 2.17 -8.45
C ASN A 47 8.84 1.76 -8.74
N ALA A 48 7.90 2.70 -8.64
CA ALA A 48 6.48 2.46 -8.85
C ALA A 48 6.17 2.09 -10.30
N LYS A 49 6.78 2.80 -11.26
CA LYS A 49 6.63 2.51 -12.69
C LYS A 49 7.09 1.08 -13.01
N GLN A 50 8.32 0.72 -12.60
CA GLN A 50 8.85 -0.62 -12.84
C GLN A 50 7.98 -1.71 -12.20
N ALA A 51 7.53 -1.51 -10.94
CA ALA A 51 6.68 -2.49 -10.27
C ALA A 51 5.37 -2.73 -11.03
N ASN A 52 4.71 -1.65 -11.50
CA ASN A 52 3.47 -1.76 -12.26
C ASN A 52 3.69 -2.41 -13.64
N GLU A 53 4.72 -2.01 -14.38
CA GLU A 53 5.04 -2.58 -15.70
C GLU A 53 5.41 -4.07 -15.63
N LEU A 54 6.05 -4.49 -14.54
CA LEU A 54 6.46 -5.88 -14.33
C LEU A 54 5.42 -6.75 -13.63
N GLY A 55 4.28 -6.16 -13.23
CA GLY A 55 3.23 -6.87 -12.50
C GLY A 55 3.65 -7.26 -11.07
N ILE A 56 4.59 -6.55 -10.47
CA ILE A 56 5.02 -6.74 -9.08
C ILE A 56 4.00 -6.05 -8.17
N PRO A 57 3.39 -6.76 -7.18
CA PRO A 57 2.53 -6.14 -6.18
C PRO A 57 3.21 -4.95 -5.52
N LEU A 58 2.64 -3.75 -5.68
CA LEU A 58 3.20 -2.51 -5.17
C LEU A 58 2.41 -2.02 -3.95
N PHE A 59 3.15 -1.79 -2.88
CA PHE A 59 2.72 -1.10 -1.66
C PHE A 59 3.56 0.16 -1.50
N ALA A 60 2.98 1.20 -0.92
CA ALA A 60 3.70 2.44 -0.65
C ALA A 60 3.86 2.68 0.85
N TYR A 61 4.88 3.43 1.25
CA TYR A 61 4.89 4.01 2.59
C TYR A 61 5.23 5.50 2.56
N HIS A 62 4.64 6.22 3.51
CA HIS A 62 4.93 7.61 3.80
C HIS A 62 5.63 7.70 5.16
N PHE A 63 6.83 8.27 5.20
CA PHE A 63 7.59 8.45 6.44
C PHE A 63 7.05 9.67 7.21
N CYS A 64 6.52 9.42 8.40
CA CYS A 64 5.77 10.39 9.21
C CYS A 64 6.66 11.38 9.94
N TYR A 65 6.38 12.68 9.75
CA TYR A 65 6.91 13.78 10.57
C TYR A 65 5.82 14.46 11.40
N ALA A 66 4.54 14.17 11.15
CA ALA A 66 3.42 14.87 11.77
C ALA A 66 3.43 14.75 13.29
N ARG A 67 3.11 15.85 13.98
CA ARG A 67 2.96 15.94 15.42
C ARG A 67 1.53 16.27 15.85
N ASN A 68 0.64 16.48 14.89
CA ASN A 68 -0.78 16.76 15.07
C ASN A 68 -1.58 16.31 13.85
N GLU A 69 -2.91 16.28 13.98
CA GLU A 69 -3.83 15.81 12.94
C GLU A 69 -3.82 16.66 11.66
N TYR A 70 -3.55 17.97 11.78
CA TYR A 70 -3.47 18.86 10.62
C TYR A 70 -2.26 18.50 9.73
N GLU A 71 -1.11 18.30 10.36
CA GLU A 71 0.12 17.89 9.67
C GLU A 71 -0.06 16.50 9.03
N ALA A 72 -0.66 15.53 9.76
CA ALA A 72 -0.93 14.19 9.24
C ALA A 72 -1.84 14.20 8.01
N LYS A 73 -2.86 15.06 7.98
CA LYS A 73 -3.71 15.24 6.78
C LYS A 73 -2.93 15.77 5.58
N ARG A 74 -1.99 16.70 5.81
CA ARG A 74 -1.11 17.21 4.73
C ARG A 74 -0.16 16.14 4.22
N GLU A 75 0.38 15.30 5.11
CA GLU A 75 1.19 14.15 4.75
C GLU A 75 0.40 13.15 3.89
N ALA A 76 -0.84 12.85 4.27
CA ALA A 76 -1.72 11.99 3.48
C ALA A 76 -1.98 12.54 2.07
N LEU A 77 -2.22 13.84 1.94
CA LEU A 77 -2.41 14.47 0.62
C LEU A 77 -1.15 14.37 -0.25
N LEU A 78 0.04 14.50 0.35
CA LEU A 78 1.31 14.32 -0.36
C LEU A 78 1.51 12.87 -0.81
N ALA A 79 1.18 11.90 0.05
CA ALA A 79 1.22 10.48 -0.30
C ALA A 79 0.26 10.15 -1.45
N LEU A 80 -0.96 10.68 -1.42
CA LEU A 80 -1.93 10.55 -2.51
C LEU A 80 -1.44 11.18 -3.82
N GLN A 81 -0.82 12.36 -3.75
CA GLN A 81 -0.21 13.01 -4.92
C GLN A 81 0.87 12.11 -5.55
N ALA A 82 1.72 11.47 -4.76
CA ALA A 82 2.73 10.55 -5.24
C ALA A 82 2.11 9.30 -5.88
N CYS A 83 1.08 8.72 -5.24
CA CYS A 83 0.53 7.42 -5.62
C CYS A 83 -0.48 7.45 -6.77
N ARG A 84 -1.09 8.61 -7.09
CA ARG A 84 -2.26 8.73 -8.00
C ARG A 84 -2.08 8.14 -9.39
N ASN A 85 -0.85 8.05 -9.90
CA ASN A 85 -0.54 7.59 -11.26
C ASN A 85 -0.15 6.11 -11.30
N TYR A 86 -0.16 5.42 -10.15
CA TYR A 86 0.32 4.05 -10.00
C TYR A 86 -0.73 3.15 -9.36
N GLN A 87 -0.68 1.86 -9.68
CA GLN A 87 -1.47 0.85 -8.98
C GLN A 87 -0.79 0.51 -7.65
N VAL A 88 -1.25 1.14 -6.58
CA VAL A 88 -0.77 0.92 -5.21
C VAL A 88 -1.85 0.21 -4.41
N CYS A 89 -1.49 -0.89 -3.73
CA CYS A 89 -2.44 -1.72 -3.00
C CYS A 89 -2.77 -1.18 -1.60
N VAL A 90 -1.74 -0.79 -0.85
CA VAL A 90 -1.85 -0.20 0.50
C VAL A 90 -0.87 0.95 0.60
N ILE A 91 -1.26 2.03 1.28
CA ILE A 91 -0.37 3.12 1.66
C ILE A 91 -0.16 3.04 3.17
N TYR A 92 1.06 2.68 3.57
CA TYR A 92 1.45 2.60 4.98
C TYR A 92 1.88 3.97 5.52
N TYR A 93 1.45 4.26 6.74
CA TYR A 93 1.96 5.37 7.52
C TYR A 93 3.06 4.85 8.44
N ASP A 94 4.28 5.28 8.20
CA ASP A 94 5.49 4.85 8.89
C ASP A 94 5.77 5.77 10.08
N ILE A 95 5.47 5.31 11.29
CA ILE A 95 5.52 6.09 12.54
C ILE A 95 6.65 5.56 13.41
N GLU A 96 7.85 6.11 13.27
CA GLU A 96 9.03 5.63 14.02
C GLU A 96 10.07 6.73 14.33
N TYR A 97 9.81 7.99 13.97
CA TYR A 97 10.80 9.06 14.10
C TYR A 97 10.89 9.61 15.53
N SER A 98 11.62 8.88 16.40
CA SER A 98 11.72 9.19 17.83
C SER A 98 12.28 10.58 18.13
N ASP A 99 13.27 11.04 17.37
CA ASP A 99 13.94 12.34 17.60
C ASP A 99 12.99 13.51 17.39
N TYR A 100 11.99 13.35 16.54
CA TYR A 100 11.02 14.40 16.24
C TYR A 100 9.68 14.20 16.96
N GLN A 101 9.22 12.95 17.09
CA GLN A 101 7.89 12.62 17.63
C GLN A 101 7.94 11.99 19.03
N GLY A 102 9.11 11.64 19.55
CA GLY A 102 9.27 10.79 20.74
C GLY A 102 8.56 11.25 22.02
N SER A 103 8.20 12.53 22.11
CA SER A 103 7.50 13.13 23.25
C SER A 103 5.98 13.16 23.12
N LEU A 104 5.40 12.66 22.02
CA LEU A 104 3.94 12.65 21.85
C LEU A 104 3.30 11.61 22.78
N SER A 105 2.06 11.89 23.20
CA SER A 105 1.25 10.93 23.95
C SER A 105 0.77 9.78 23.04
N ASN A 106 0.49 8.61 23.63
CA ASN A 106 -0.07 7.46 22.91
C ASN A 106 -1.38 7.81 22.18
N GLU A 107 -2.20 8.66 22.83
CA GLU A 107 -3.43 9.17 22.21
C GLU A 107 -3.14 10.06 20.99
N MET A 108 -2.10 10.88 21.02
CA MET A 108 -1.73 11.73 19.89
C MET A 108 -1.22 10.89 18.71
N TYR A 109 -0.44 9.82 18.96
CA TYR A 109 -0.05 8.90 17.88
C TYR A 109 -1.26 8.28 17.20
N TYR A 110 -2.28 7.88 17.95
CA TYR A 110 -3.51 7.36 17.36
C TYR A 110 -4.25 8.43 16.55
N LYS A 111 -4.35 9.66 17.04
CA LYS A 111 -5.00 10.78 16.32
C LYS A 111 -4.31 11.10 15.00
N ILE A 112 -2.98 11.17 14.97
CA ILE A 112 -2.25 11.43 13.73
C ILE A 112 -2.38 10.25 12.76
N ALA A 113 -2.29 9.01 13.22
CA ALA A 113 -2.51 7.82 12.40
C ALA A 113 -3.90 7.82 11.80
N LYS A 114 -4.93 8.05 12.62
CA LYS A 114 -6.32 8.12 12.17
C LYS A 114 -6.53 9.24 11.15
N ALA A 115 -5.97 10.41 11.39
CA ALA A 115 -6.11 11.56 10.50
C ALA A 115 -5.48 11.31 9.11
N PHE A 116 -4.34 10.60 9.06
CA PHE A 116 -3.72 10.15 7.82
C PHE A 116 -4.57 9.09 7.11
N CYS A 117 -4.89 8.00 7.81
CA CYS A 117 -5.62 6.87 7.26
C CYS A 117 -7.01 7.26 6.73
N ASP A 118 -7.76 8.09 7.47
CA ASP A 118 -9.07 8.60 7.03
C ASP A 118 -9.01 9.34 5.68
N VAL A 119 -7.91 10.05 5.39
CA VAL A 119 -7.73 10.75 4.11
C VAL A 119 -7.40 9.74 3.00
N ILE A 120 -6.52 8.78 3.28
CA ILE A 120 -6.12 7.73 2.35
C ILE A 120 -7.33 6.86 1.95
N GLU A 121 -8.12 6.44 2.94
CA GLU A 121 -9.30 5.58 2.71
C GLU A 121 -10.42 6.31 1.97
N ARG A 122 -10.67 7.59 2.27
CA ARG A 122 -11.63 8.42 1.51
C ARG A 122 -11.23 8.59 0.05
N ALA A 123 -9.96 8.53 -0.27
CA ALA A 123 -9.47 8.56 -1.64
C ALA A 123 -9.53 7.18 -2.35
N GLY A 124 -10.06 6.15 -1.67
CA GLY A 124 -10.25 4.80 -2.23
C GLY A 124 -9.04 3.88 -2.13
N TYR A 125 -8.00 4.27 -1.37
CA TYR A 125 -6.86 3.39 -1.07
C TYR A 125 -7.06 2.67 0.25
N SER A 126 -6.43 1.50 0.39
CA SER A 126 -6.30 0.86 1.70
C SER A 126 -5.16 1.52 2.48
N ALA A 127 -5.38 1.74 3.78
CA ALA A 127 -4.39 2.28 4.68
C ALA A 127 -3.75 1.19 5.55
N GLY A 128 -2.51 1.42 5.98
CA GLY A 128 -1.80 0.56 6.92
C GLY A 128 -0.89 1.37 7.84
N ILE A 129 -0.39 0.74 8.90
CA ILE A 129 0.54 1.35 9.85
C ILE A 129 1.81 0.52 9.90
N TYR A 130 2.96 1.20 9.79
CA TYR A 130 4.26 0.60 10.05
C TYR A 130 4.89 1.23 11.30
N ALA A 131 5.48 0.38 12.10
CA ALA A 131 6.45 0.72 13.13
C ALA A 131 7.23 -0.53 13.56
N ASN A 132 8.30 -0.35 14.34
CA ASN A 132 8.93 -1.49 15.00
C ASN A 132 8.10 -1.98 16.19
N GLN A 133 8.37 -3.22 16.63
CA GLN A 133 7.65 -3.87 17.74
C GLN A 133 7.66 -3.04 19.03
N ASP A 134 8.75 -2.35 19.31
CA ASP A 134 8.90 -1.54 20.54
C ASP A 134 7.93 -0.34 20.55
N TRP A 135 7.72 0.28 19.40
CA TRP A 135 6.73 1.35 19.25
C TRP A 135 5.30 0.84 19.48
N PHE A 136 4.94 -0.30 18.92
CA PHE A 136 3.62 -0.90 19.17
C PHE A 136 3.43 -1.30 20.63
N LYS A 137 4.49 -1.72 21.33
CA LYS A 137 4.41 -2.04 22.77
C LYS A 137 4.30 -0.81 23.68
N LYS A 138 4.89 0.32 23.29
CA LYS A 138 5.07 1.47 24.20
C LYS A 138 4.27 2.70 23.80
N LYS A 139 4.03 2.92 22.50
CA LYS A 139 3.49 4.16 21.94
C LYS A 139 2.21 3.96 21.14
N LEU A 140 2.17 2.99 20.25
CA LEU A 140 1.01 2.71 19.38
C LEU A 140 0.08 1.69 20.04
N THR A 141 -0.36 1.97 21.27
CA THR A 141 -1.08 1.02 22.14
C THR A 141 -2.60 1.14 22.07
N ASN A 142 -3.14 2.14 21.36
CA ASN A 142 -4.58 2.34 21.23
C ASN A 142 -5.21 1.19 20.42
N SER A 143 -6.30 0.59 20.93
CA SER A 143 -7.00 -0.52 20.27
C SER A 143 -7.56 -0.16 18.89
N GLY A 144 -7.74 1.14 18.60
CA GLY A 144 -8.19 1.62 17.29
C GLY A 144 -7.23 1.30 16.14
N PHE A 145 -5.95 0.96 16.42
CA PHE A 145 -5.03 0.44 15.40
C PHE A 145 -5.47 -0.89 14.78
N SER A 146 -6.43 -1.59 15.37
CA SER A 146 -7.06 -2.78 14.78
C SER A 146 -7.80 -2.49 13.46
N ALA A 147 -8.11 -1.22 13.17
CA ALA A 147 -8.83 -0.83 11.94
C ALA A 147 -7.97 -0.97 10.66
N TRP A 148 -6.65 -0.99 10.78
CA TRP A 148 -5.74 -0.97 9.62
C TRP A 148 -4.81 -2.18 9.63
N THR A 149 -4.35 -2.59 8.43
CA THR A 149 -3.30 -3.61 8.35
C THR A 149 -2.00 -3.11 8.97
N LEU A 150 -1.30 -4.00 9.68
CA LEU A 150 -0.02 -3.67 10.32
C LEU A 150 1.15 -4.29 9.58
N TRP A 151 2.20 -3.49 9.46
CA TRP A 151 3.52 -3.89 9.05
C TRP A 151 4.47 -3.66 10.22
N ILE A 152 4.99 -4.74 10.80
CA ILE A 152 5.80 -4.66 12.03
C ILE A 152 7.25 -5.06 11.75
N ALA A 153 8.20 -4.20 12.17
CA ALA A 153 9.61 -4.56 12.19
C ALA A 153 9.99 -5.23 13.50
N ASN A 154 10.60 -6.41 13.38
CA ASN A 154 11.27 -7.13 14.46
C ASN A 154 12.37 -7.99 13.85
N TYR A 155 13.61 -7.56 13.98
CA TYR A 155 14.73 -8.15 13.25
C TYR A 155 15.35 -9.37 13.94
N GLY A 156 15.11 -9.58 15.24
CA GLY A 156 15.83 -10.60 16.00
C GLY A 156 17.35 -10.40 15.88
N LEU A 157 18.06 -11.37 15.32
CA LEU A 157 19.51 -11.29 15.12
C LEU A 157 19.93 -10.39 13.96
N ASN A 158 19.02 -9.94 13.13
CA ASN A 158 19.26 -9.12 11.94
C ASN A 158 20.41 -9.64 11.04
N ASN A 159 20.50 -10.93 10.86
CA ASN A 159 21.56 -11.63 10.14
C ASN A 159 21.21 -11.93 8.66
N GLY A 160 20.10 -11.38 8.17
CA GLY A 160 19.60 -11.60 6.82
C GLY A 160 18.66 -12.80 6.67
N TYR A 161 18.34 -13.49 7.74
CA TYR A 161 17.41 -14.63 7.77
C TYR A 161 16.20 -14.32 8.66
N ASN A 162 15.06 -14.92 8.32
CA ASN A 162 13.90 -14.90 9.22
C ASN A 162 14.10 -15.92 10.34
N ASN A 163 14.48 -15.42 11.51
CA ASN A 163 14.80 -16.26 12.68
C ASN A 163 13.54 -16.74 13.44
N TRP A 164 12.37 -16.56 12.86
CA TRP A 164 11.06 -16.80 13.49
C TRP A 164 10.27 -17.93 12.81
N ASP A 165 10.92 -18.78 12.02
CA ASP A 165 10.26 -19.84 11.23
C ASP A 165 9.08 -19.33 10.40
N ASN A 166 9.20 -18.11 9.89
CA ASN A 166 8.15 -17.40 9.14
C ASN A 166 6.83 -17.20 9.93
N LYS A 167 6.90 -17.17 11.26
CA LYS A 167 5.75 -16.93 12.13
C LYS A 167 5.70 -15.47 12.59
N ILE A 168 4.49 -14.96 12.79
CA ILE A 168 4.28 -13.67 13.43
C ILE A 168 4.56 -13.80 14.91
N GLN A 169 5.59 -13.12 15.41
CA GLN A 169 5.99 -13.18 16.83
C GLN A 169 5.20 -12.21 17.71
N TYR A 170 4.68 -11.18 17.12
CA TYR A 170 3.92 -10.14 17.83
C TYR A 170 2.80 -9.62 16.95
N ASN A 171 1.56 -9.83 17.39
CA ASN A 171 0.36 -9.40 16.68
C ASN A 171 -0.61 -8.73 17.67
N PRO A 172 -0.37 -7.45 18.01
CA PRO A 172 -1.06 -6.79 19.12
C PRO A 172 -2.57 -6.64 18.90
N PHE A 173 -3.01 -6.56 17.65
CA PHE A 173 -4.41 -6.29 17.29
C PHE A 173 -5.01 -7.32 16.32
N GLY A 174 -4.29 -8.41 16.01
CA GLY A 174 -4.81 -9.47 15.13
C GLY A 174 -4.72 -9.20 13.62
N ASN A 175 -4.07 -8.12 13.20
CA ASN A 175 -4.10 -7.60 11.83
C ASN A 175 -2.71 -7.38 11.20
N VAL A 176 -1.68 -8.02 11.73
CA VAL A 176 -0.32 -8.02 11.13
C VAL A 176 -0.33 -8.89 9.89
N LEU A 177 -0.11 -8.29 8.73
CA LEU A 177 -0.02 -9.00 7.45
C LEU A 177 1.38 -8.94 6.84
N LEU A 178 2.27 -8.12 7.40
CA LEU A 178 3.65 -7.99 6.92
C LEU A 178 4.62 -7.87 8.10
N HIS A 179 5.66 -8.70 8.11
CA HIS A 179 6.69 -8.72 9.13
C HIS A 179 8.05 -8.44 8.52
N GLN A 180 8.62 -7.26 8.79
CA GLN A 180 9.98 -6.90 8.42
C GLN A 180 10.96 -7.56 9.39
N PHE A 181 11.65 -8.58 8.93
CA PHE A 181 12.48 -9.42 9.78
C PHE A 181 13.98 -9.11 9.69
N THR A 182 14.41 -8.28 8.75
CA THR A 182 15.82 -7.93 8.58
C THR A 182 16.00 -6.66 7.74
N SER A 183 17.06 -5.91 8.04
CA SER A 183 17.62 -4.87 7.15
C SER A 183 18.88 -5.34 6.39
N ASN A 184 19.21 -6.62 6.49
CA ASN A 184 20.41 -7.24 5.92
C ASN A 184 20.09 -8.40 4.97
N ALA A 185 18.98 -8.37 4.23
CA ALA A 185 18.53 -9.49 3.41
C ALA A 185 19.59 -9.99 2.42
N LYS A 186 20.48 -9.12 1.93
CA LYS A 186 21.60 -9.46 1.05
C LYS A 186 22.71 -10.28 1.72
N LYS A 187 22.71 -10.40 3.05
CA LYS A 187 23.61 -11.33 3.77
C LYS A 187 22.99 -12.72 3.96
N GLY A 188 21.71 -12.88 3.65
CA GLY A 188 20.94 -14.10 3.90
C GLY A 188 20.02 -14.47 2.75
N VAL A 189 18.71 -14.34 2.97
CA VAL A 189 17.65 -14.85 2.07
C VAL A 189 17.70 -14.30 0.65
N LEU A 190 18.26 -13.10 0.47
CA LEU A 190 18.39 -12.43 -0.84
C LEU A 190 19.86 -12.16 -1.22
N LYS A 191 20.79 -13.03 -0.80
CA LYS A 191 22.23 -12.87 -1.07
C LYS A 191 22.58 -12.80 -2.56
N ASP A 192 21.81 -13.45 -3.40
CA ASP A 192 22.01 -13.52 -4.85
C ASP A 192 21.10 -12.57 -5.65
N ILE A 193 20.34 -11.68 -4.96
CA ILE A 193 19.44 -10.73 -5.63
C ILE A 193 20.23 -9.79 -6.53
N LYS A 194 19.75 -9.61 -7.76
CA LYS A 194 20.36 -8.73 -8.77
C LYS A 194 19.53 -7.45 -8.93
N GLY A 195 20.15 -6.41 -9.47
CA GLY A 195 19.48 -5.15 -9.78
C GLY A 195 19.29 -4.21 -8.58
N ILE A 196 19.84 -4.54 -7.41
CA ILE A 196 19.85 -3.71 -6.21
C ILE A 196 21.27 -3.67 -5.66
N ASP A 197 21.96 -2.57 -5.86
CA ASP A 197 23.39 -2.46 -5.54
C ASP A 197 23.63 -2.00 -4.08
N SER A 198 22.62 -1.47 -3.40
CA SER A 198 22.78 -1.02 -2.01
C SER A 198 23.28 -2.14 -1.10
N LYS A 199 24.12 -1.78 -0.14
CA LYS A 199 24.70 -2.72 0.84
C LYS A 199 23.62 -3.31 1.76
N PHE A 200 22.64 -2.49 2.15
CA PHE A 200 21.54 -2.87 3.01
C PHE A 200 20.26 -3.00 2.20
N LEU A 201 19.46 -3.97 2.54
CA LEU A 201 18.16 -4.22 1.94
C LEU A 201 17.23 -4.76 2.99
N ASP A 202 16.15 -4.05 3.22
CA ASP A 202 15.08 -4.45 4.12
C ASP A 202 14.23 -5.54 3.46
N CYS A 203 13.82 -6.52 4.26
CA CYS A 203 13.00 -7.60 3.77
C CYS A 203 11.95 -7.99 4.80
N SER A 204 10.75 -8.16 4.28
CA SER A 204 9.59 -8.61 5.01
C SER A 204 9.11 -9.97 4.53
N TYR A 205 8.45 -10.71 5.42
CA TYR A 205 7.71 -11.92 5.08
C TYR A 205 6.23 -11.60 4.95
N ASP A 206 5.62 -12.04 3.84
CA ASP A 206 4.19 -11.87 3.57
C ASP A 206 3.35 -12.87 4.36
N HIS A 207 2.52 -12.38 5.26
CA HIS A 207 1.54 -13.15 6.04
C HIS A 207 0.12 -13.03 5.49
N GLY A 208 -0.02 -12.76 4.19
CA GLY A 208 -1.30 -12.63 3.53
C GLY A 208 -1.61 -11.24 2.98
N LEU A 209 -0.67 -10.31 3.03
CA LEU A 209 -0.84 -8.95 2.49
C LEU A 209 -1.18 -8.99 0.99
N ILE A 210 -0.38 -9.71 0.19
CA ILE A 210 -0.60 -9.83 -1.25
C ILE A 210 -1.94 -10.50 -1.52
N SER A 211 -2.25 -11.61 -0.83
CA SER A 211 -3.52 -12.31 -1.04
C SER A 211 -4.75 -11.47 -0.68
N THR A 212 -4.62 -10.58 0.28
CA THR A 212 -5.71 -9.72 0.73
C THR A 212 -5.93 -8.55 -0.21
N PHE A 213 -4.87 -7.84 -0.58
CA PHE A 213 -5.01 -6.54 -1.27
C PHE A 213 -4.69 -6.60 -2.77
N TYR A 214 -3.72 -7.40 -3.22
CA TYR A 214 -3.33 -7.42 -4.63
C TYR A 214 -4.29 -8.23 -5.50
N LYS A 215 -4.80 -9.37 -5.03
CA LYS A 215 -5.78 -10.18 -5.79
C LYS A 215 -7.10 -9.42 -6.04
N VAL A 216 -7.49 -8.55 -5.13
CA VAL A 216 -8.67 -7.68 -5.31
C VAL A 216 -8.42 -6.70 -6.46
N LYS A 217 -7.23 -6.12 -6.56
CA LYS A 217 -6.87 -5.21 -7.67
C LYS A 217 -6.65 -5.94 -9.01
N ASN A 218 -6.11 -7.14 -9.01
CA ASN A 218 -6.01 -7.95 -10.25
C ASN A 218 -7.37 -8.36 -10.81
N LYS A 219 -8.38 -8.58 -9.97
CA LYS A 219 -9.75 -8.80 -10.45
C LYS A 219 -10.30 -7.54 -11.14
N ALA A 220 -9.93 -6.36 -10.64
CA ALA A 220 -10.26 -5.08 -11.26
C ALA A 220 -9.40 -4.78 -12.52
N SER A 221 -8.11 -5.16 -12.53
CA SER A 221 -7.22 -4.96 -13.70
C SER A 221 -7.38 -6.01 -14.80
N SER A 222 -8.17 -7.07 -14.58
CA SER A 222 -8.52 -8.06 -15.60
C SER A 222 -9.78 -7.71 -16.42
N LEU A 223 -10.42 -6.57 -16.10
CA LEU A 223 -11.57 -6.11 -16.87
C LEU A 223 -11.10 -5.55 -18.21
N ASN A 224 -11.67 -6.06 -19.29
CA ASN A 224 -11.37 -5.66 -20.66
C ASN A 224 -12.60 -5.01 -21.32
N VAL A 225 -12.36 -4.21 -22.33
CA VAL A 225 -13.45 -3.73 -23.20
C VAL A 225 -14.11 -4.96 -23.86
N GLY A 226 -15.43 -5.01 -23.81
CA GLY A 226 -16.24 -6.15 -24.23
C GLY A 226 -16.65 -7.09 -23.09
N ASP A 227 -16.05 -6.99 -21.92
CA ASP A 227 -16.45 -7.82 -20.78
C ASP A 227 -17.86 -7.45 -20.29
N SER A 228 -18.53 -8.43 -19.72
CA SER A 228 -19.88 -8.28 -19.17
C SER A 228 -19.82 -8.09 -17.65
N VAL A 229 -20.45 -7.02 -17.16
CA VAL A 229 -20.38 -6.57 -15.77
C VAL A 229 -21.75 -6.24 -15.20
N ARG A 230 -21.85 -6.25 -13.88
CA ARG A 230 -23.00 -5.71 -13.13
C ARG A 230 -22.54 -4.62 -12.17
N VAL A 231 -23.46 -3.67 -11.91
CA VAL A 231 -23.24 -2.56 -11.01
C VAL A 231 -23.62 -2.98 -9.58
N LYS A 232 -22.74 -2.75 -8.62
CA LYS A 232 -23.01 -3.01 -7.19
C LYS A 232 -24.12 -2.11 -6.69
N THR A 233 -25.10 -2.68 -5.99
CA THR A 233 -26.23 -1.94 -5.39
C THR A 233 -25.72 -0.86 -4.44
N GLY A 234 -26.32 0.33 -4.53
CA GLY A 234 -25.92 1.47 -3.70
C GLY A 234 -24.76 2.30 -4.24
N SER A 235 -24.14 1.90 -5.37
CA SER A 235 -23.12 2.69 -6.04
C SER A 235 -23.68 4.02 -6.61
N LYS A 236 -22.77 4.92 -6.94
CA LYS A 236 -23.05 6.15 -7.67
C LYS A 236 -22.33 6.16 -9.01
N TRP A 237 -22.81 6.94 -9.97
CA TRP A 237 -22.07 7.24 -11.18
C TRP A 237 -20.72 7.90 -10.86
N TYR A 238 -19.80 7.87 -11.80
CA TYR A 238 -18.45 8.40 -11.62
C TYR A 238 -18.40 9.90 -11.29
N ASP A 239 -19.43 10.63 -11.69
CA ASP A 239 -19.66 12.06 -11.38
C ASP A 239 -20.38 12.31 -10.04
N GLY A 240 -20.65 11.24 -9.27
CA GLY A 240 -21.31 11.30 -7.98
C GLY A 240 -22.84 11.30 -8.01
N GLN A 241 -23.47 11.29 -9.18
CA GLN A 241 -24.93 11.24 -9.30
C GLN A 241 -25.48 9.86 -8.88
N SER A 242 -26.73 9.86 -8.42
CA SER A 242 -27.44 8.63 -8.04
C SER A 242 -27.77 7.76 -9.27
N ILE A 243 -27.62 6.46 -9.11
CA ILE A 243 -27.94 5.46 -10.14
C ILE A 243 -29.39 5.01 -9.95
N ALA A 244 -30.15 4.99 -11.04
CA ALA A 244 -31.53 4.48 -11.02
C ALA A 244 -31.56 2.97 -10.71
N ASN A 245 -32.55 2.52 -9.92
CA ASN A 245 -32.64 1.15 -9.39
C ASN A 245 -32.59 0.06 -10.47
N PHE A 246 -33.14 0.31 -11.65
CA PHE A 246 -33.13 -0.68 -12.74
C PHE A 246 -31.70 -1.01 -13.22
N VAL A 247 -30.73 -0.09 -13.04
CA VAL A 247 -29.35 -0.30 -13.46
C VAL A 247 -28.70 -1.42 -12.64
N PHE A 248 -29.03 -1.55 -11.38
CA PHE A 248 -28.46 -2.57 -10.49
C PHE A 248 -28.91 -3.99 -10.83
N ASN A 249 -30.01 -4.14 -11.56
CA ASN A 249 -30.59 -5.45 -11.91
C ASN A 249 -30.18 -5.95 -13.29
N ASN A 250 -29.45 -5.15 -14.06
CA ASN A 250 -29.07 -5.46 -15.43
C ASN A 250 -27.58 -5.76 -15.57
N GLN A 251 -27.24 -6.39 -16.69
CA GLN A 251 -25.87 -6.69 -17.10
C GLN A 251 -25.48 -5.71 -18.21
N TYR A 252 -24.25 -5.27 -18.20
CA TYR A 252 -23.71 -4.25 -19.09
C TYR A 252 -22.42 -4.73 -19.72
N GLU A 253 -22.13 -4.26 -20.93
CA GLU A 253 -20.86 -4.42 -21.61
C GLU A 253 -19.92 -3.26 -21.23
N VAL A 254 -18.64 -3.56 -21.01
CA VAL A 254 -17.58 -2.57 -20.83
C VAL A 254 -17.24 -1.97 -22.19
N ILE A 255 -17.51 -0.67 -22.36
CA ILE A 255 -17.26 0.06 -23.62
C ILE A 255 -15.89 0.74 -23.61
N GLN A 256 -15.44 1.23 -22.46
CA GLN A 256 -14.16 1.92 -22.32
C GLN A 256 -13.62 1.80 -20.89
N ILE A 257 -12.30 1.70 -20.75
CA ILE A 257 -11.61 1.76 -19.47
C ILE A 257 -10.55 2.85 -19.53
N LYS A 258 -10.54 3.75 -18.54
CA LYS A 258 -9.52 4.78 -18.37
C LYS A 258 -9.21 4.94 -16.88
N GLY A 259 -8.13 4.29 -16.42
CA GLY A 259 -7.81 4.16 -15.00
C GLY A 259 -8.91 3.39 -14.27
N ASP A 260 -9.47 3.95 -13.22
CA ASP A 260 -10.60 3.38 -12.47
C ASP A 260 -11.97 3.73 -13.06
N ARG A 261 -12.03 4.63 -14.05
CA ARG A 261 -13.25 5.02 -14.74
C ARG A 261 -13.59 4.01 -15.84
N VAL A 262 -14.72 3.32 -15.68
CA VAL A 262 -15.26 2.36 -16.63
C VAL A 262 -16.54 2.93 -17.24
N VAL A 263 -16.62 2.97 -18.57
CA VAL A 263 -17.86 3.28 -19.30
C VAL A 263 -18.56 1.96 -19.60
N ILE A 264 -19.80 1.86 -19.19
CA ILE A 264 -20.65 0.69 -19.40
C ILE A 264 -21.84 1.02 -20.30
N GLY A 265 -22.34 0.03 -21.01
CA GLY A 265 -23.48 0.21 -21.92
C GLY A 265 -24.16 -1.07 -22.33
N VAL A 266 -25.14 -0.96 -23.22
CA VAL A 266 -25.88 -2.08 -23.80
C VAL A 266 -25.93 -1.90 -25.31
N ASN A 267 -25.57 -2.96 -26.06
CA ASN A 267 -25.56 -2.95 -27.53
C ASN A 267 -24.79 -1.74 -28.12
N GLY A 268 -23.62 -1.43 -27.57
CA GLY A 268 -22.78 -0.32 -27.99
C GLY A 268 -23.27 1.09 -27.59
N LYS A 269 -24.43 1.21 -26.93
CA LYS A 269 -24.94 2.48 -26.42
C LYS A 269 -24.49 2.69 -24.97
N VAL A 270 -23.84 3.84 -24.71
CA VAL A 270 -23.37 4.21 -23.37
C VAL A 270 -24.55 4.37 -22.41
N THR A 271 -24.47 3.69 -21.26
CA THR A 271 -25.41 3.87 -20.14
C THR A 271 -24.87 4.87 -19.12
N GLY A 272 -23.58 4.80 -18.82
CA GLY A 272 -22.91 5.72 -17.92
C GLY A 272 -21.45 5.34 -17.65
N ALA A 273 -20.79 6.16 -16.83
CA ALA A 273 -19.47 5.86 -16.33
C ALA A 273 -19.53 5.59 -14.81
N ILE A 274 -18.75 4.63 -14.36
CA ILE A 274 -18.74 4.18 -12.98
C ILE A 274 -17.30 3.84 -12.54
N SER A 275 -17.01 3.90 -11.23
CA SER A 275 -15.73 3.42 -10.74
C SER A 275 -15.64 1.91 -10.89
N LEU A 276 -14.46 1.43 -11.27
CA LEU A 276 -14.13 0.01 -11.39
C LEU A 276 -14.49 -0.79 -10.14
N ASP A 277 -14.27 -0.19 -8.95
CA ASP A 277 -14.59 -0.81 -7.66
C ASP A 277 -16.09 -1.06 -7.43
N ASN A 278 -16.95 -0.43 -8.22
CA ASN A 278 -18.40 -0.55 -8.16
C ASN A 278 -18.97 -1.58 -9.18
N LEU A 279 -18.10 -2.37 -9.80
CA LEU A 279 -18.46 -3.46 -10.73
C LEU A 279 -18.16 -4.84 -10.14
N TYR A 280 -18.85 -5.87 -10.65
CA TYR A 280 -18.60 -7.29 -10.36
C TYR A 280 -19.01 -8.19 -11.54
#